data_8f9529ff64c546c472634317eede9e95
#
_entry.id   8f9529ff64c546c472634317eede9e95
#
_cell.length_a   1.000
_cell.length_b   1.000
_cell.length_c   1.000
_cell.angle_alpha   90.00
_cell.angle_beta   90.00
_cell.angle_gamma   90.00
#
_symmetry.space_group_name_H-M   'P 1'
#
loop_
_entity.id
_entity.type
_entity.pdbx_description
1 polymer ?
#
loop_
_entity_poly.entity_id
_entity_poly.type
_entity_poly.pdbx_seq_one_letter_code
_entity_poly.pdbx_strand_id
1 'polypeptide(L)'
;MKFAAISVGFALIINGSTAFAGVVETVDSPKGPIVAASEGGMTLYSFRKDTVGASTCYDACAGNWPPFLADEEDEDKVEGDLTVIVRTDGTYQWAMKGMPLYFFAGDAAKGDANGDGVKGVWDAVHPN
;
A
#
# COMPACT_ATOMS: atom_id res chain seq x y z
N MET A 1 32.26 23.51 -22.55
CA MET A 1 31.83 23.18 -22.59
C MET A 1 30.88 22.68 -22.42
N LYS A 2 30.82 22.51 -22.37
CA LYS A 2 30.04 22.11 -22.36
C LYS A 2 29.27 21.40 -21.78
N PHE A 3 29.43 21.44 -21.59
CA PHE A 3 28.84 20.88 -21.22
C PHE A 3 27.93 20.41 -20.82
N ALA A 4 27.94 20.79 -20.72
CA ALA A 4 27.10 20.56 -20.44
C ALA A 4 26.29 19.97 -20.49
N ALA A 5 26.23 19.91 -20.69
CA ALA A 5 25.32 19.44 -20.92
C ALA A 5 24.76 18.63 -20.48
N ILE A 6 25.02 18.37 -20.16
CA ILE A 6 24.48 17.64 -19.91
C ILE A 6 23.56 17.45 -19.16
N SER A 7 23.71 17.81 -18.78
CA SER A 7 22.87 17.64 -18.19
C SER A 7 21.83 17.40 -18.21
N VAL A 8 21.85 17.42 -18.42
CA VAL A 8 20.79 17.34 -18.59
C VAL A 8 20.10 16.46 -18.49
N GLY A 9 20.43 16.01 -18.56
CA GLY A 9 19.74 15.20 -18.67
C GLY A 9 19.24 14.65 -17.87
N PHE A 10 19.71 14.76 -17.47
CA PHE A 10 19.27 14.33 -16.90
C PHE A 10 18.37 14.21 -16.30
N ALA A 11 18.56 14.54 -16.08
CA ALA A 11 17.71 14.74 -15.47
C ALA A 11 16.58 14.37 -15.59
N LEU A 12 16.42 14.21 -15.89
CA LEU A 12 15.33 14.07 -16.17
C LEU A 12 14.77 13.10 -15.97
N ILE A 13 15.15 12.82 -15.87
CA ILE A 13 14.58 12.10 -15.91
C ILE A 13 13.97 11.50 -15.02
N ILE A 14 14.11 11.45 -14.80
CA ILE A 14 13.64 11.05 -14.11
C ILE A 14 12.66 11.04 -13.68
N ASN A 15 12.69 11.29 -13.76
CA ASN A 15 11.73 11.70 -13.46
C ASN A 15 10.59 11.04 -13.48
N GLY A 16 10.22 10.58 -14.32
CA GLY A 16 9.00 9.88 -14.38
C GLY A 16 8.76 9.00 -13.23
N SER A 17 9.78 8.42 -12.77
CA SER A 17 9.63 7.52 -11.64
C SER A 17 9.08 8.22 -10.42
N THR A 18 9.24 9.52 -10.35
CA THR A 18 8.71 10.23 -9.19
C THR A 18 7.20 10.19 -9.13
N ALA A 19 6.54 9.87 -10.26
CA ALA A 19 5.09 9.78 -10.24
C ALA A 19 4.62 8.70 -9.30
N PHE A 20 5.45 7.70 -9.05
CA PHE A 20 5.11 6.60 -8.17
C PHE A 20 5.85 6.62 -6.86
N ALA A 21 6.54 7.71 -6.59
CA ALA A 21 7.26 7.85 -5.35
C ALA A 21 6.28 8.19 -4.25
N GLY A 22 5.24 7.44 -4.15
CA GLY A 22 4.21 7.69 -3.19
C GLY A 22 4.18 6.59 -2.16
N VAL A 23 2.98 6.27 -1.79
CA VAL A 23 2.70 5.41 -0.66
C VAL A 23 2.79 3.94 -1.03
N VAL A 24 2.44 3.61 -2.27
CA VAL A 24 2.41 2.21 -2.73
C VAL A 24 3.20 2.03 -4.01
N GLU A 25 3.59 0.79 -4.27
CA GLU A 25 4.28 0.40 -5.49
C GLU A 25 3.73 -0.95 -5.96
N THR A 26 4.04 -1.32 -7.19
CA THR A 26 3.68 -2.63 -7.73
C THR A 26 4.90 -3.54 -7.64
N VAL A 27 4.69 -4.76 -7.18
CA VAL A 27 5.76 -5.75 -7.00
C VAL A 27 5.31 -7.04 -7.64
N ASP A 28 6.25 -7.76 -8.26
CA ASP A 28 5.96 -9.09 -8.80
C ASP A 28 5.85 -10.10 -7.66
N SER A 29 4.95 -11.06 -7.84
CA SER A 29 4.77 -12.12 -6.86
C SER A 29 4.38 -13.40 -7.58
N PRO A 30 4.39 -14.54 -6.88
CA PRO A 30 3.86 -15.79 -7.46
C PRO A 30 2.40 -15.70 -7.85
N LYS A 31 1.69 -14.71 -7.33
CA LYS A 31 0.28 -14.47 -7.63
C LYS A 31 0.10 -13.39 -8.71
N GLY A 32 1.16 -13.03 -9.42
CA GLY A 32 1.14 -11.93 -10.37
C GLY A 32 1.50 -10.62 -9.72
N PRO A 33 1.35 -9.50 -10.43
CA PRO A 33 1.68 -8.20 -9.84
C PRO A 33 0.73 -7.88 -8.69
N ILE A 34 1.29 -7.40 -7.60
CA ILE A 34 0.54 -7.02 -6.41
C ILE A 34 0.95 -5.63 -5.95
N VAL A 35 0.10 -5.02 -5.14
CA VAL A 35 0.38 -3.72 -4.56
C VAL A 35 1.10 -3.93 -3.23
N ALA A 36 2.15 -3.16 -3.02
CA ALA A 36 2.94 -3.21 -1.81
C ALA A 36 3.14 -1.79 -1.27
N ALA A 37 3.43 -1.67 0.01
CA ALA A 37 3.82 -0.40 0.56
C ALA A 37 5.19 -0.04 -0.01
N SER A 38 5.37 1.22 -0.43
CA SER A 38 6.64 1.64 -1.00
C SER A 38 7.76 1.55 0.02
N GLU A 39 7.46 1.87 1.25
CA GLU A 39 8.43 1.73 2.33
C GLU A 39 8.41 0.28 2.79
N GLY A 40 9.53 -0.40 2.63
CA GLY A 40 9.67 -1.79 3.02
C GLY A 40 9.27 -2.81 1.98
N GLY A 41 8.43 -2.44 1.03
CA GLY A 41 8.08 -3.33 -0.09
C GLY A 41 7.17 -4.50 0.24
N MET A 42 6.51 -4.48 1.39
CA MET A 42 5.67 -5.60 1.82
C MET A 42 4.27 -5.53 1.22
N THR A 43 3.75 -6.69 0.88
CA THR A 43 2.45 -6.85 0.22
C THR A 43 1.30 -6.29 1.05
N LEU A 44 0.37 -5.63 0.37
CA LEU A 44 -0.83 -5.08 0.99
C LEU A 44 -2.04 -5.96 0.66
N TYR A 45 -2.94 -6.05 1.63
CA TYR A 45 -4.12 -6.92 1.55
C TYR A 45 -5.37 -6.13 1.85
N SER A 46 -6.49 -6.62 1.34
CA SER A 46 -7.82 -6.12 1.71
C SER A 46 -8.60 -7.24 2.39
N PHE A 47 -9.55 -6.83 3.21
CA PHE A 47 -10.37 -7.73 4.02
C PHE A 47 -11.80 -7.65 3.53
N ARG A 48 -12.34 -8.79 3.09
CA ARG A 48 -13.69 -8.81 2.48
C ARG A 48 -14.80 -8.42 3.46
N LYS A 49 -14.54 -8.52 4.76
CA LYS A 49 -15.54 -8.14 5.76
C LYS A 49 -15.54 -6.64 6.05
N ASP A 50 -14.58 -5.90 5.51
CA ASP A 50 -14.58 -4.45 5.64
C ASP A 50 -15.57 -3.85 4.65
N THR A 51 -15.96 -2.60 4.91
CA THR A 51 -16.77 -1.82 3.98
C THR A 51 -15.98 -0.58 3.59
N VAL A 52 -16.46 0.10 2.57
CA VAL A 52 -15.82 1.33 2.10
C VAL A 52 -15.75 2.32 3.26
N GLY A 53 -14.53 2.75 3.55
CA GLY A 53 -14.29 3.75 4.59
C GLY A 53 -14.25 3.22 6.01
N ALA A 54 -14.42 1.91 6.22
CA ALA A 54 -14.50 1.39 7.59
C ALA A 54 -13.78 0.05 7.73
N SER A 55 -12.88 -0.01 8.69
CA SER A 55 -12.16 -1.22 9.05
C SER A 55 -12.90 -1.97 10.15
N THR A 56 -12.87 -3.29 10.09
CA THR A 56 -13.41 -4.14 11.16
C THR A 56 -12.34 -5.03 11.79
N CYS A 57 -11.08 -4.83 11.42
CA CYS A 57 -9.98 -5.67 11.91
C CYS A 57 -9.24 -4.95 13.04
N TYR A 58 -9.46 -5.41 14.27
CA TYR A 58 -8.90 -4.83 15.48
C TYR A 58 -8.39 -5.94 16.40
N ASP A 59 -7.67 -5.57 17.43
CA ASP A 59 -7.21 -6.51 18.49
C ASP A 59 -6.43 -7.70 17.88
N ALA A 60 -6.86 -8.92 18.12
CA ALA A 60 -6.16 -10.10 17.63
C ALA A 60 -6.07 -10.13 16.10
N CYS A 61 -7.12 -9.65 15.43
CA CYS A 61 -7.09 -9.56 13.97
C CYS A 61 -5.96 -8.63 13.52
N ALA A 62 -5.83 -7.48 14.14
CA ALA A 62 -4.78 -6.53 13.79
C ALA A 62 -3.39 -7.06 14.15
N GLY A 63 -3.30 -8.01 15.07
CA GLY A 63 -2.03 -8.66 15.38
C GLY A 63 -1.52 -9.51 14.23
N ASN A 64 -2.41 -10.18 13.53
CA ASN A 64 -2.07 -10.98 12.35
C ASN A 64 -2.10 -10.16 11.06
N TRP A 65 -2.92 -9.12 11.04
CA TRP A 65 -3.11 -8.27 9.87
C TRP A 65 -2.92 -6.82 10.27
N PRO A 66 -1.68 -6.38 10.48
CA PRO A 66 -1.43 -5.00 10.90
C PRO A 66 -1.95 -4.01 9.86
N PRO A 67 -2.68 -2.99 10.29
CA PRO A 67 -3.16 -1.99 9.34
C PRO A 67 -2.00 -1.21 8.74
N PHE A 68 -2.16 -0.79 7.49
CA PHE A 68 -1.20 0.08 6.83
C PHE A 68 -1.47 1.50 7.31
N LEU A 69 -0.77 1.91 8.36
CA LEU A 69 -1.06 3.17 9.03
C LEU A 69 -0.56 4.38 8.25
N ALA A 70 -1.32 5.44 8.33
CA ALA A 70 -0.96 6.75 7.79
C ALA A 70 -0.71 7.69 8.96
N ASP A 71 -0.01 8.79 8.69
CA ASP A 71 0.20 9.81 9.70
C ASP A 71 -0.99 10.74 9.77
N GLU A 72 -1.13 11.41 10.89
CA GLU A 72 -2.21 12.38 11.07
C GLU A 72 -2.20 13.44 9.97
N GLU A 73 -1.03 13.86 9.54
CA GLU A 73 -0.91 14.88 8.50
C GLU A 73 -1.35 14.38 7.13
N ASP A 74 -1.55 13.08 6.97
CA ASP A 74 -2.04 12.50 5.72
C ASP A 74 -3.55 12.39 5.67
N GLU A 75 -4.23 12.80 6.72
CA GLU A 75 -5.67 12.55 6.90
C GLU A 75 -6.51 12.92 5.70
N ASP A 76 -6.23 14.03 5.07
CA ASP A 76 -7.03 14.51 3.94
C ASP A 76 -6.41 14.18 2.58
N LYS A 77 -5.35 13.37 2.56
CA LYS A 77 -4.69 13.08 1.30
C LYS A 77 -5.52 12.19 0.41
N VAL A 78 -5.48 12.50 -0.87
CA VAL A 78 -6.02 11.66 -1.93
C VAL A 78 -4.93 11.55 -2.97
N GLU A 79 -4.56 10.32 -3.31
CA GLU A 79 -3.48 10.08 -4.27
C GLU A 79 -3.95 8.95 -5.18
N GLY A 80 -4.56 9.33 -6.33
CA GLY A 80 -5.19 8.35 -7.20
C GLY A 80 -6.34 7.68 -6.46
N ASP A 81 -6.26 6.36 -6.33
CA ASP A 81 -7.29 5.57 -5.63
C ASP A 81 -7.03 5.48 -4.13
N LEU A 82 -5.94 6.07 -3.64
CA LEU A 82 -5.59 6.02 -2.22
C LEU A 82 -6.24 7.17 -1.46
N THR A 83 -6.81 6.84 -0.33
CA THR A 83 -7.35 7.81 0.63
C THR A 83 -6.96 7.34 2.02
N VAL A 84 -7.31 8.13 3.04
CA VAL A 84 -7.03 7.77 4.42
C VAL A 84 -8.35 7.69 5.17
N ILE A 85 -8.51 6.62 5.94
CA ILE A 85 -9.68 6.46 6.79
C ILE A 85 -9.25 6.58 8.25
N VAL A 86 -10.22 6.86 9.13
CA VAL A 86 -9.98 6.93 10.58
C VAL A 86 -10.51 5.65 11.21
N ARG A 87 -9.64 4.96 11.93
CA ARG A 87 -10.01 3.75 12.65
C ARG A 87 -10.74 4.12 13.93
N THR A 88 -11.46 3.17 14.49
CA THR A 88 -12.22 3.46 15.72
C THR A 88 -11.33 3.78 16.91
N ASP A 89 -10.04 3.40 16.85
CA ASP A 89 -9.10 3.73 17.92
C ASP A 89 -8.41 5.08 17.72
N GLY A 90 -8.83 5.84 16.70
CA GLY A 90 -8.29 7.18 16.44
C GLY A 90 -7.07 7.21 15.54
N THR A 91 -6.54 6.06 15.14
CA THR A 91 -5.41 6.03 14.21
C THR A 91 -5.92 6.16 12.77
N TYR A 92 -4.98 6.45 11.87
CA TYR A 92 -5.29 6.65 10.46
C TYR A 92 -4.74 5.48 9.64
N GLN A 93 -5.50 5.06 8.64
CA GLN A 93 -5.13 3.91 7.83
C GLN A 93 -5.34 4.22 6.36
N TRP A 94 -4.36 3.84 5.54
CA TRP A 94 -4.50 3.96 4.09
C TRP A 94 -5.57 3.00 3.56
N ALA A 95 -6.30 3.46 2.56
CA ALA A 95 -7.32 2.68 1.88
C ALA A 95 -7.18 2.85 0.39
N MET A 96 -7.52 1.82 -0.37
CA MET A 96 -7.52 1.89 -1.83
C MET A 96 -8.94 1.65 -2.31
N LYS A 97 -9.47 2.60 -3.10
CA LYS A 97 -10.86 2.57 -3.54
C LYS A 97 -11.81 2.43 -2.35
N GLY A 98 -11.42 3.03 -1.24
CA GLY A 98 -12.20 3.01 -0.01
C GLY A 98 -11.99 1.80 0.87
N MET A 99 -11.31 0.77 0.38
CA MET A 99 -11.10 -0.44 1.18
C MET A 99 -9.81 -0.34 1.98
N PRO A 100 -9.89 -0.52 3.31
CA PRO A 100 -8.71 -0.44 4.18
C PRO A 100 -7.63 -1.42 3.76
N LEU A 101 -6.37 -1.01 3.90
CA LEU A 101 -5.21 -1.81 3.52
C LEU A 101 -4.48 -2.33 4.75
N TYR A 102 -3.97 -3.56 4.63
CA TYR A 102 -3.30 -4.26 5.73
C TYR A 102 -2.05 -4.95 5.25
N PHE A 103 -1.14 -5.23 6.20
CA PHE A 103 -0.04 -6.17 5.99
C PHE A 103 -0.44 -7.54 6.53
N PHE A 104 0.33 -8.56 6.20
CA PHE A 104 0.15 -9.89 6.79
C PHE A 104 1.39 -10.26 7.59
N ALA A 105 1.20 -10.60 8.86
CA ALA A 105 2.32 -10.94 9.74
C ALA A 105 3.09 -12.18 9.26
N GLY A 106 2.46 -13.04 8.46
CA GLY A 106 3.11 -14.21 7.93
C GLY A 106 4.00 -13.98 6.71
N ASP A 107 4.05 -12.77 6.18
CA ASP A 107 4.95 -12.44 5.08
C ASP A 107 6.31 -12.05 5.65
N ALA A 108 7.38 -12.55 5.04
CA ALA A 108 8.73 -12.31 5.52
C ALA A 108 9.55 -11.44 4.57
N ALA A 109 9.25 -11.47 3.28
CA ALA A 109 10.08 -10.82 2.28
C ALA A 109 9.23 -10.16 1.21
N LYS A 110 9.84 -9.18 0.54
CA LYS A 110 9.22 -8.52 -0.60
C LYS A 110 8.77 -9.55 -1.62
N GLY A 111 7.54 -9.42 -2.07
CA GLY A 111 6.97 -10.35 -3.04
C GLY A 111 6.22 -11.52 -2.40
N ASP A 112 6.35 -11.72 -1.10
CA ASP A 112 5.53 -12.73 -0.43
C ASP A 112 4.07 -12.34 -0.50
N ALA A 113 3.21 -13.32 -0.71
CA ALA A 113 1.76 -13.12 -0.72
C ALA A 113 1.09 -14.28 -0.01
N ASN A 114 1.63 -14.64 1.14
CA ASN A 114 1.17 -15.79 1.90
C ASN A 114 -0.22 -15.60 2.49
N GLY A 115 -0.67 -14.36 2.56
CA GLY A 115 -2.00 -14.06 3.10
C GLY A 115 -3.11 -14.11 2.07
N ASP A 116 -2.77 -14.25 0.79
CA ASP A 116 -3.79 -14.23 -0.25
C ASP A 116 -4.68 -15.46 -0.14
N GLY A 117 -5.98 -15.24 -0.01
CA GLY A 117 -6.96 -16.32 0.09
C GLY A 117 -7.16 -16.86 1.50
N VAL A 118 -6.47 -16.32 2.50
CA VAL A 118 -6.59 -16.85 3.86
C VAL A 118 -8.05 -16.74 4.32
N LYS A 119 -8.58 -17.87 4.79
CA LYS A 119 -9.96 -18.01 5.29
C LYS A 119 -11.01 -17.54 4.28
N GLY A 120 -10.62 -17.36 3.02
CA GLY A 120 -11.53 -16.90 1.98
C GLY A 120 -11.96 -15.46 2.12
N VAL A 121 -11.37 -14.68 3.02
CA VAL A 121 -11.78 -13.29 3.27
C VAL A 121 -10.62 -12.29 3.11
N TRP A 122 -9.40 -12.75 2.88
CA TRP A 122 -8.24 -11.88 2.69
C TRP A 122 -7.72 -12.02 1.26
N ASP A 123 -7.43 -10.92 0.63
CA ASP A 123 -6.90 -10.91 -0.74
C ASP A 123 -5.71 -9.97 -0.83
N ALA A 124 -4.65 -10.43 -1.49
CA ALA A 124 -3.59 -9.51 -1.90
C ALA A 124 -4.19 -8.51 -2.89
N VAL A 125 -3.84 -7.25 -2.75
CA VAL A 125 -4.37 -6.21 -3.62
C VAL A 125 -3.58 -6.22 -4.92
N HIS A 126 -4.29 -6.23 -6.04
CA HIS A 126 -3.67 -6.19 -7.35
C HIS A 126 -3.82 -4.79 -7.96
N PRO A 127 -2.84 -4.34 -8.75
CA PRO A 127 -3.02 -3.10 -9.49
C PRO A 127 -4.09 -3.33 -10.56
N ASN A 128 -4.76 -2.28 -10.97
CA ASN A 128 -5.83 -2.42 -11.96
C ASN A 128 -5.39 -2.96 -13.29
#